data_66f3adbc8a785bd25f7894666e24cc93
#
_entry.id   66f3adbc8a785bd25f7894666e24cc93
#
_cell.length_a   1.000
_cell.length_b   1.000
_cell.length_c   1.000
_cell.angle_alpha   90.00
_cell.angle_beta   90.00
_cell.angle_gamma   90.00
#
_symmetry.space_group_name_H-M   'P 1'
#
loop_
_entity.id
_entity.type
_entity.pdbx_description
1 polymer ?
#
loop_
_entity_poly.entity_id
_entity_poly.type
_entity_poly.pdbx_seq_one_letter_code
_entity_poly.pdbx_strand_id
1 'polypeptide(L)'
;LGDVYKRQSMGSVLLMCKLFGMDEAMTVSLIPKSVTTPIAVSVAEGHGGMVPITVVAVIFTGILGSIFAPTLIRLFRVNDPMIAGISIGACSHAVGTSKAIELGETEGAMSGLAIGVCGILTVLFSMILMH
;
A
#
# COMPACT_ATOMS: atom_id res chain seq x y z
N LEU A 1 -5.90 -2.75 -12.77
CA LEU A 1 -4.59 -3.03 -12.11
C LEU A 1 -4.60 -2.64 -10.63
N GLY A 2 -5.05 -1.44 -10.28
CA GLY A 2 -5.12 -1.00 -8.87
C GLY A 2 -6.05 -1.84 -8.02
N ASP A 3 -7.20 -2.23 -8.56
CA ASP A 3 -8.19 -3.08 -7.89
C ASP A 3 -7.63 -4.48 -7.58
N VAL A 4 -7.06 -5.15 -8.59
CA VAL A 4 -6.46 -6.49 -8.44
C VAL A 4 -5.32 -6.45 -7.43
N TYR A 5 -4.46 -5.44 -7.50
CA TYR A 5 -3.36 -5.29 -6.56
C TYR A 5 -3.85 -5.11 -5.12
N LYS A 6 -4.86 -4.26 -4.89
CA LYS A 6 -5.39 -4.02 -3.53
C LYS A 6 -6.07 -5.24 -2.95
N ARG A 7 -6.87 -5.96 -3.73
CA ARG A 7 -7.45 -7.25 -3.31
C ARG A 7 -6.37 -8.25 -2.95
N GLN A 8 -5.33 -8.36 -3.76
CA GLN A 8 -4.21 -9.27 -3.51
C GLN A 8 -3.43 -8.85 -2.26
N SER A 9 -3.15 -7.58 -2.08
CA SER A 9 -2.43 -7.06 -0.92
C SER A 9 -3.21 -7.29 0.38
N MET A 10 -4.48 -6.90 0.43
CA MET A 10 -5.33 -7.08 1.61
C MET A 10 -5.61 -8.56 1.88
N GLY A 11 -5.89 -9.34 0.84
CA GLY A 11 -6.12 -10.78 0.96
C GLY A 11 -4.89 -11.55 1.43
N SER A 12 -3.69 -11.19 0.96
CA SER A 12 -2.45 -11.81 1.42
C SER A 12 -2.14 -11.50 2.89
N VAL A 13 -2.40 -10.27 3.33
CA VAL A 13 -2.27 -9.90 4.74
C VAL A 13 -3.24 -10.73 5.61
N LEU A 14 -4.50 -10.82 5.22
CA LEU A 14 -5.50 -11.63 5.93
C LEU A 14 -5.08 -13.10 6.02
N LEU A 15 -4.61 -13.67 4.90
CA LEU A 15 -4.15 -15.06 4.85
C LEU A 15 -2.95 -15.27 5.79
N MET A 16 -1.96 -14.38 5.73
CA MET A 16 -0.77 -14.49 6.58
C MET A 16 -1.11 -14.32 8.07
N CYS A 17 -1.96 -13.35 8.43
CA CYS A 17 -2.40 -13.17 9.80
C CYS A 17 -3.11 -14.41 10.34
N LYS A 18 -3.96 -15.06 9.52
CA LYS A 18 -4.59 -16.34 9.89
C LYS A 18 -3.59 -17.47 10.05
N LEU A 19 -2.60 -17.58 9.16
CA LEU A 19 -1.57 -18.62 9.22
C LEU A 19 -0.69 -18.48 10.48
N PHE A 20 -0.39 -17.24 10.88
CA PHE A 20 0.41 -16.95 12.08
C PHE A 20 -0.42 -16.90 13.38
N GLY A 21 -1.74 -17.08 13.31
CA GLY A 21 -2.61 -17.06 14.47
C GLY A 21 -2.68 -15.69 15.17
N MET A 22 -2.57 -14.61 14.39
CA MET A 22 -2.68 -13.25 14.92
C MET A 22 -4.12 -12.95 15.35
N ASP A 23 -4.27 -12.14 16.39
CA ASP A 23 -5.57 -11.69 16.85
C ASP A 23 -6.24 -10.74 15.85
N GLU A 24 -7.52 -10.50 16.04
CA GLU A 24 -8.34 -9.68 15.16
C GLU A 24 -7.84 -8.23 15.12
N ALA A 25 -7.51 -7.65 16.27
CA ALA A 25 -7.03 -6.27 16.37
C ALA A 25 -5.70 -6.08 15.62
N MET A 26 -4.79 -7.05 15.69
CA MET A 26 -3.54 -7.05 14.94
C MET A 26 -3.80 -7.16 13.43
N THR A 27 -4.69 -8.06 13.04
CA THR A 27 -5.06 -8.28 11.63
C THR A 27 -5.65 -7.01 11.02
N VAL A 28 -6.61 -6.40 11.70
CA VAL A 28 -7.23 -5.13 11.28
C VAL A 28 -6.20 -4.01 11.15
N SER A 29 -5.23 -3.96 12.05
CA SER A 29 -4.15 -2.95 12.02
C SER A 29 -3.25 -3.08 10.81
N LEU A 30 -3.03 -4.28 10.29
CA LEU A 30 -2.11 -4.56 9.19
C LEU A 30 -2.76 -4.50 7.79
N ILE A 31 -4.08 -4.67 7.70
CA ILE A 31 -4.80 -4.66 6.41
C ILE A 31 -4.53 -3.38 5.61
N PRO A 32 -4.64 -2.15 6.18
CA PRO A 32 -4.47 -0.92 5.44
C PRO A 32 -3.01 -0.49 5.24
N LYS A 33 -2.02 -1.35 5.46
CA LYS A 33 -0.59 -1.01 5.43
C LYS A 33 -0.07 -0.40 4.12
N SER A 34 -0.78 -0.59 3.01
CA SER A 34 -0.34 -0.17 1.67
C SER A 34 -1.01 1.11 1.18
N VAL A 35 -1.50 1.95 2.08
CA VAL A 35 -2.05 3.28 1.77
C VAL A 35 -1.37 4.35 2.61
N THR A 36 -1.70 5.62 2.36
CA THR A 36 -1.18 6.74 3.14
C THR A 36 -1.59 6.64 4.61
N THR A 37 -0.71 7.08 5.49
CA THR A 37 -0.91 6.99 6.95
C THR A 37 -2.28 7.50 7.43
N PRO A 38 -2.79 8.68 6.99
CA PRO A 38 -4.10 9.15 7.45
C PRO A 38 -5.25 8.21 7.11
N ILE A 39 -5.25 7.65 5.91
CA ILE A 39 -6.30 6.69 5.48
C ILE A 39 -6.15 5.38 6.26
N ALA A 40 -4.94 4.89 6.42
CA ALA A 40 -4.67 3.66 7.15
C ALA A 40 -5.12 3.77 8.61
N VAL A 41 -4.82 4.88 9.27
CA VAL A 41 -5.24 5.15 10.66
C VAL A 41 -6.75 5.19 10.77
N SER A 42 -7.43 5.95 9.90
CA SER A 42 -8.90 6.05 9.91
C SER A 42 -9.58 4.69 9.70
N VAL A 43 -9.05 3.87 8.80
CA VAL A 43 -9.57 2.51 8.56
C VAL A 43 -9.33 1.62 9.78
N ALA A 44 -8.15 1.63 10.36
CA ALA A 44 -7.82 0.81 11.53
C ALA A 44 -8.67 1.21 12.76
N GLU A 45 -8.77 2.50 13.06
CA GLU A 45 -9.62 3.01 14.17
C GLU A 45 -11.09 2.65 14.00
N GLY A 46 -11.63 2.81 12.80
CA GLY A 46 -13.03 2.50 12.51
C GLY A 46 -13.40 1.03 12.70
N HIS A 47 -12.41 0.13 12.70
CA HIS A 47 -12.62 -1.33 12.82
C HIS A 47 -11.94 -1.94 14.06
N GLY A 48 -11.53 -1.14 15.04
CA GLY A 48 -10.95 -1.62 16.29
C GLY A 48 -9.49 -2.07 16.21
N GLY A 49 -8.75 -1.60 15.21
CA GLY A 49 -7.32 -1.84 15.07
C GLY A 49 -6.45 -0.97 15.99
N MET A 50 -5.20 -1.34 16.15
CA MET A 50 -4.21 -0.62 16.95
C MET A 50 -3.45 0.40 16.10
N VAL A 51 -3.76 1.68 16.24
CA VAL A 51 -3.17 2.78 15.46
C VAL A 51 -1.64 2.78 15.46
N PRO A 52 -0.92 2.59 16.58
CA PRO A 52 0.53 2.57 16.55
C PRO A 52 1.12 1.47 15.65
N ILE A 53 0.50 0.31 15.63
CA ILE A 53 0.91 -0.83 14.78
C ILE A 53 0.67 -0.48 13.31
N THR A 54 -0.50 0.10 13.00
CA THR A 54 -0.83 0.54 11.64
C THR A 54 0.18 1.57 11.14
N VAL A 55 0.52 2.57 11.93
CA VAL A 55 1.50 3.61 11.56
C VAL A 55 2.87 3.00 11.26
N VAL A 56 3.36 2.14 12.15
CA VAL A 56 4.65 1.46 11.95
C VAL A 56 4.64 0.61 10.67
N ALA A 57 3.57 -0.16 10.44
CA ALA A 57 3.45 -1.00 9.26
C ALA A 57 3.43 -0.19 7.95
N VAL A 58 2.71 0.95 7.94
CA VAL A 58 2.65 1.86 6.79
C VAL A 58 4.03 2.46 6.51
N ILE A 59 4.69 3.01 7.51
CA ILE A 59 6.03 3.62 7.36
C ILE A 59 7.03 2.59 6.87
N PHE A 60 7.05 1.40 7.47
CA PHE A 60 7.95 0.31 7.10
C PHE A 60 7.72 -0.13 5.66
N THR A 61 6.46 -0.30 5.24
CA THR A 61 6.08 -0.64 3.87
C THR A 61 6.55 0.43 2.88
N GLY A 62 6.39 1.71 3.21
CA GLY A 62 6.82 2.82 2.37
C GLY A 62 8.34 2.89 2.21
N ILE A 63 9.09 2.75 3.30
CA ILE A 63 10.56 2.76 3.27
C ILE A 63 11.11 1.59 2.45
N LEU A 64 10.65 0.37 2.72
CA LEU A 64 11.08 -0.80 1.95
C LEU A 64 10.74 -0.64 0.47
N GLY A 65 9.53 -0.17 0.17
CA GLY A 65 9.13 0.06 -1.21
C GLY A 65 10.00 1.10 -1.92
N SER A 66 10.33 2.22 -1.27
CA SER A 66 11.20 3.24 -1.87
C SER A 66 12.63 2.74 -2.13
N ILE A 67 13.16 1.90 -1.25
CA ILE A 67 14.50 1.31 -1.40
C ILE A 67 14.53 0.28 -2.53
N PHE A 68 13.54 -0.61 -2.56
CA PHE A 68 13.53 -1.72 -3.51
C PHE A 68 12.92 -1.38 -4.87
N ALA A 69 12.08 -0.34 -4.99
CA ALA A 69 11.40 0.01 -6.23
C ALA A 69 12.35 0.15 -7.44
N PRO A 70 13.46 0.91 -7.39
CA PRO A 70 14.35 1.03 -8.55
C PRO A 70 14.98 -0.30 -8.95
N THR A 71 15.32 -1.14 -7.96
CA THR A 71 15.90 -2.46 -8.19
C THR A 71 14.89 -3.41 -8.83
N LEU A 72 13.66 -3.42 -8.35
CA LEU A 72 12.58 -4.25 -8.89
C LEU A 72 12.19 -3.84 -10.31
N ILE A 73 12.09 -2.53 -10.59
CA ILE A 73 11.83 -2.00 -11.92
C ILE A 73 12.88 -2.50 -12.92
N ARG A 74 14.17 -2.45 -12.54
CA ARG A 74 15.26 -2.95 -13.38
C ARG A 74 15.23 -4.47 -13.53
N LEU A 75 14.99 -5.18 -12.45
CA LEU A 75 14.95 -6.66 -12.42
C LEU A 75 13.82 -7.19 -13.31
N PHE A 76 12.63 -6.59 -13.23
CA PHE A 76 11.48 -6.98 -14.06
C PHE A 76 11.46 -6.30 -15.43
N ARG A 77 12.48 -5.51 -15.76
CA ARG A 77 12.61 -4.79 -17.04
C ARG A 77 11.37 -3.97 -17.40
N VAL A 78 10.83 -3.26 -16.41
CA VAL A 78 9.70 -2.35 -16.62
C VAL A 78 10.22 -1.09 -17.31
N ASN A 79 10.02 -1.01 -18.62
CA ASN A 79 10.52 0.11 -19.44
C ASN A 79 9.49 1.23 -19.62
N ASP A 80 8.23 0.99 -19.27
CA ASP A 80 7.17 1.98 -19.38
C ASP A 80 7.12 2.84 -18.10
N PRO A 81 7.36 4.16 -18.20
CA PRO A 81 7.34 5.08 -17.06
C PRO A 81 5.99 5.12 -16.34
N MET A 82 4.88 4.98 -17.09
CA MET A 82 3.53 4.98 -16.50
C MET A 82 3.33 3.75 -15.61
N ILE A 83 3.71 2.59 -16.10
CA ILE A 83 3.60 1.32 -15.35
C ILE A 83 4.50 1.37 -14.11
N ALA A 84 5.72 1.86 -14.25
CA ALA A 84 6.65 2.03 -13.13
C ALA A 84 6.06 2.95 -12.05
N GLY A 85 5.56 4.12 -12.44
CA GLY A 85 4.95 5.08 -11.53
C GLY A 85 3.74 4.52 -10.79
N ILE A 86 2.79 3.92 -11.53
CA ILE A 86 1.59 3.30 -10.91
C ILE A 86 1.99 2.21 -9.93
N SER A 87 2.95 1.38 -10.28
CA SER A 87 3.41 0.28 -9.41
C SER A 87 4.01 0.81 -8.10
N ILE A 88 4.85 1.83 -8.18
CA ILE A 88 5.47 2.45 -7.00
C ILE A 88 4.40 3.07 -6.10
N GLY A 89 3.50 3.88 -6.66
CA GLY A 89 2.45 4.56 -5.89
C GLY A 89 1.48 3.57 -5.22
N ALA A 90 1.12 2.50 -5.92
CA ALA A 90 0.24 1.47 -5.39
C ALA A 90 0.88 0.66 -4.25
N CYS A 91 2.19 0.39 -4.34
CA CYS A 91 2.91 -0.43 -3.36
C CYS A 91 3.41 0.37 -2.14
N SER A 92 3.90 1.59 -2.37
CA SER A 92 4.74 2.32 -1.42
C SER A 92 4.20 3.70 -1.03
N HIS A 93 2.98 4.01 -1.45
CA HIS A 93 2.24 5.25 -1.16
C HIS A 93 3.12 6.52 -1.29
N ALA A 94 2.97 7.51 -0.38
CA ALA A 94 3.66 8.80 -0.48
C ALA A 94 5.19 8.68 -0.43
N VAL A 95 5.73 7.79 0.41
CA VAL A 95 7.19 7.60 0.54
C VAL A 95 7.80 7.07 -0.76
N GLY A 96 7.13 6.11 -1.41
CA GLY A 96 7.56 5.61 -2.72
C GLY A 96 7.41 6.64 -3.83
N THR A 97 6.40 7.50 -3.76
CA THR A 97 6.19 8.56 -4.74
C THR A 97 7.33 9.56 -4.77
N SER A 98 7.92 9.90 -3.63
CA SER A 98 9.15 10.72 -3.60
C SER A 98 10.25 10.08 -4.44
N LYS A 99 10.38 8.75 -4.38
CA LYS A 99 11.34 8.03 -5.23
C LYS A 99 10.92 7.97 -6.70
N ALA A 100 9.63 7.87 -7.00
CA ALA A 100 9.11 7.92 -8.36
C ALA A 100 9.41 9.28 -9.03
N ILE A 101 9.28 10.39 -8.32
CA ILE A 101 9.63 11.74 -8.80
C ILE A 101 11.12 11.83 -9.17
N GLU A 102 12.00 11.20 -8.39
CA GLU A 102 13.44 11.14 -8.72
C GLU A 102 13.74 10.32 -9.98
N LEU A 103 12.91 9.33 -10.31
CA LEU A 103 13.05 8.52 -11.51
C LEU A 103 12.63 9.27 -12.76
N GLY A 104 11.55 10.05 -12.69
CA GLY A 104 11.07 10.88 -13.78
C GLY A 104 9.74 11.56 -13.47
N GLU A 105 9.41 12.56 -14.29
CA GLU A 105 8.19 13.35 -14.14
C GLU A 105 6.92 12.50 -14.36
N THR A 106 6.94 11.63 -15.36
CA THR A 106 5.83 10.70 -15.67
C THR A 106 5.63 9.70 -14.55
N GLU A 107 6.70 9.09 -14.04
CA GLU A 107 6.67 8.15 -12.92
C GLU A 107 6.11 8.81 -11.66
N GLY A 108 6.54 10.05 -11.37
CA GLY A 108 6.04 10.82 -10.24
C GLY A 108 4.56 11.14 -10.34
N ALA A 109 4.10 11.64 -11.49
CA ALA A 109 2.71 11.96 -11.74
C ALA A 109 1.80 10.73 -11.64
N MET A 110 2.18 9.64 -12.28
CA MET A 110 1.41 8.39 -12.26
C MET A 110 1.39 7.74 -10.87
N SER A 111 2.48 7.86 -10.12
CA SER A 111 2.54 7.42 -8.72
C SER A 111 1.57 8.20 -7.84
N GLY A 112 1.50 9.52 -8.01
CA GLY A 112 0.54 10.37 -7.30
C GLY A 112 -0.92 10.02 -7.59
N LEU A 113 -1.27 9.77 -8.85
CA LEU A 113 -2.60 9.28 -9.23
C LEU A 113 -2.92 7.92 -8.61
N ALA A 114 -1.95 7.01 -8.63
CA ALA A 114 -2.11 5.68 -8.07
C ALA A 114 -2.39 5.71 -6.57
N ILE A 115 -1.77 6.61 -5.80
CA ILE A 115 -2.05 6.80 -4.37
C ILE A 115 -3.52 7.15 -4.15
N GLY A 116 -4.05 8.11 -4.89
CA GLY A 116 -5.44 8.53 -4.74
C GLY A 116 -6.43 7.40 -5.01
N VAL A 117 -6.27 6.72 -6.14
CA VAL A 117 -7.10 5.57 -6.53
C VAL A 117 -7.00 4.45 -5.50
N CYS A 118 -5.78 4.11 -5.09
CA CYS A 118 -5.55 3.07 -4.09
C CYS A 118 -6.14 3.42 -2.72
N GLY A 119 -6.13 4.70 -2.34
CA GLY A 119 -6.77 5.18 -1.13
C GLY A 119 -8.28 4.92 -1.14
N ILE A 120 -8.97 5.34 -2.20
CA ILE A 120 -10.41 5.13 -2.38
C ILE A 120 -10.73 3.63 -2.35
N LEU A 121 -10.01 2.83 -3.14
CA LEU A 121 -10.23 1.38 -3.20
C LEU A 121 -10.02 0.71 -1.84
N THR A 122 -9.03 1.14 -1.07
CA THR A 122 -8.78 0.56 0.27
C THR A 122 -9.93 0.84 1.22
N VAL A 123 -10.49 2.05 1.21
CA VAL A 123 -11.67 2.39 2.03
C VAL A 123 -12.87 1.51 1.63
N LEU A 124 -13.16 1.41 0.33
CA LEU A 124 -14.25 0.57 -0.17
C LEU A 124 -14.08 -0.90 0.22
N PHE A 125 -12.89 -1.46 0.05
CA PHE A 125 -12.63 -2.85 0.42
C PHE A 125 -12.61 -3.08 1.93
N SER A 126 -12.18 -2.12 2.73
CA SER A 126 -12.24 -2.26 4.18
C SER A 126 -13.68 -2.38 4.66
N MET A 127 -14.61 -1.64 4.08
CA MET A 127 -16.04 -1.74 4.38
C MET A 127 -16.64 -3.13 4.04
N ILE A 128 -16.06 -3.83 3.08
CA ILE A 128 -16.54 -5.17 2.66
C ILE A 128 -15.87 -6.29 3.45
N LEU A 129 -14.57 -6.16 3.72
CA LEU A 129 -13.75 -7.24 4.29
C LEU A 129 -13.71 -7.24 5.82
N MET A 130 -14.04 -6.10 6.44
CA MET A 130 -13.91 -5.88 7.88
C MET A 130 -15.29 -5.72 8.57
N HIS A 131 -16.35 -6.13 7.88
CA HIS A 131 -17.73 -6.16 8.41
C HIS A 131 -18.10 -7.50 9.00
#